data_74514653a6b0cf352a5c061c960587ef
#
_entry.id   74514653a6b0cf352a5c061c960587ef
#
_cell.length_a   1.000
_cell.length_b   1.000
_cell.length_c   1.000
_cell.angle_alpha   90.00
_cell.angle_beta   90.00
_cell.angle_gamma   90.00
#
_symmetry.space_group_name_H-M   'P 1'
#
loop_
_entity.id
_entity.type
_entity.pdbx_description
1 polymer ?
#
loop_
_entity_poly.entity_id
_entity_poly.type
_entity_poly.pdbx_seq_one_letter_code
_entity_poly.pdbx_strand_id
1 'polypeptide(L)'
;EPVDDVVEDIISEHGALHPSAKFLAYLDDVWRASPAPAGSLNYASVSRLDLYEEHAGIKLKEIFPAGNERDSALVDTWTYEAFLSAAEKLHGAGKSFGAPIAPTPDGNQWLAALFAAYGSEVVNESVEITVDSDETRVVLEYLSRLTQYMPESVYAWDDASNNRWLISGEGSSIFNPPSAWAVANRDNPDVAKHVWHHDAPRGPRGRFRADSPFFWGIWDFSQNISAGKDLLRYMAGRDVMNRLVAGAKGFDIPLIISHYQNNDIWAQSHPPEGVLYNYPIRGDEHPVAAGYPAPPEYAAQIMAQGVLPNLVARVTQGGDSFDDAIRWAENELEGIMSR
;
A
#
# COMPACT_ATOMS: atom_id res chain seq x y z
N GLU A 1 17.72 -11.39 16.72
CA GLU A 1 18.08 -12.81 16.67
C GLU A 1 17.75 -13.38 15.29
N PRO A 2 18.68 -14.07 14.60
CA PRO A 2 18.37 -14.80 13.37
C PRO A 2 17.32 -15.88 13.59
N VAL A 3 16.43 -16.01 12.60
CA VAL A 3 15.29 -16.95 12.62
C VAL A 3 15.25 -17.85 11.38
N ASP A 4 16.41 -18.12 10.78
CA ASP A 4 16.54 -18.95 9.56
C ASP A 4 15.89 -20.32 9.74
N ASP A 5 16.18 -20.99 10.84
CA ASP A 5 15.60 -22.28 11.20
C ASP A 5 14.06 -22.24 11.27
N VAL A 6 13.48 -21.14 11.74
CA VAL A 6 12.02 -20.95 11.79
C VAL A 6 11.45 -20.78 10.39
N VAL A 7 12.07 -19.91 9.57
CA VAL A 7 11.57 -19.62 8.23
C VAL A 7 11.75 -20.81 7.30
N GLU A 8 12.84 -21.56 7.43
CA GLU A 8 13.08 -22.81 6.69
C GLU A 8 12.02 -23.86 7.05
N ASP A 9 11.69 -24.04 8.31
CA ASP A 9 10.62 -24.93 8.76
C ASP A 9 9.26 -24.50 8.20
N ILE A 10 8.94 -23.20 8.24
CA ILE A 10 7.70 -22.64 7.67
C ILE A 10 7.61 -22.91 6.17
N ILE A 11 8.69 -22.67 5.42
CA ILE A 11 8.73 -22.93 3.98
C ILE A 11 8.59 -24.44 3.68
N SER A 12 9.26 -25.27 4.47
CA SER A 12 9.19 -26.72 4.32
C SER A 12 7.80 -27.29 4.59
N GLU A 13 7.07 -26.75 5.58
CA GLU A 13 5.75 -27.24 5.98
C GLU A 13 4.63 -26.61 5.14
N HIS A 14 4.72 -25.34 4.83
CA HIS A 14 3.61 -24.55 4.26
C HIS A 14 3.87 -24.06 2.83
N GLY A 15 5.10 -24.19 2.31
CA GLY A 15 5.45 -23.76 0.97
C GLY A 15 5.98 -22.33 0.88
N ALA A 16 6.01 -21.79 -0.32
CA ALA A 16 6.66 -20.53 -0.64
C ALA A 16 6.04 -19.33 0.06
N LEU A 17 6.90 -18.36 0.37
CA LEU A 17 6.52 -17.05 0.88
C LEU A 17 6.29 -16.07 -0.28
N HIS A 18 5.48 -15.04 -0.02
CA HIS A 18 5.35 -13.90 -0.92
C HIS A 18 6.72 -13.22 -1.12
N PRO A 19 7.07 -12.76 -2.33
CA PRO A 19 8.39 -12.16 -2.61
C PRO A 19 8.79 -11.02 -1.68
N SER A 20 7.83 -10.19 -1.25
CA SER A 20 8.06 -9.10 -0.28
C SER A 20 8.61 -9.59 1.06
N ALA A 21 8.37 -10.84 1.43
CA ALA A 21 8.90 -11.40 2.67
C ALA A 21 10.42 -11.46 2.65
N LYS A 22 10.99 -11.99 1.56
CA LYS A 22 12.44 -12.07 1.40
C LYS A 22 13.07 -10.69 1.28
N PHE A 23 12.46 -9.81 0.48
CA PHE A 23 12.97 -8.45 0.28
C PHE A 23 13.08 -7.68 1.60
N LEU A 24 12.12 -7.81 2.51
CA LEU A 24 12.07 -6.98 3.73
C LEU A 24 12.69 -7.64 4.96
N ALA A 25 12.78 -8.97 5.04
CA ALA A 25 13.17 -9.66 6.26
C ALA A 25 14.45 -10.53 6.13
N TYR A 26 15.01 -10.68 4.93
CA TYR A 26 16.26 -11.39 4.69
C TYR A 26 17.39 -10.38 4.48
N LEU A 27 18.15 -10.09 5.53
CA LEU A 27 19.21 -9.07 5.55
C LEU A 27 20.53 -9.70 5.95
N ASP A 28 21.62 -9.33 5.32
CA ASP A 28 22.98 -9.86 5.57
C ASP A 28 23.02 -11.40 5.53
N ASP A 29 22.34 -11.98 4.53
CA ASP A 29 22.26 -13.42 4.31
C ASP A 29 21.58 -14.22 5.45
N VAL A 30 20.79 -13.56 6.31
CA VAL A 30 20.02 -14.22 7.37
C VAL A 30 18.59 -13.69 7.45
N TRP A 31 17.65 -14.52 7.85
CA TRP A 31 16.32 -14.11 8.20
C TRP A 31 16.30 -13.40 9.55
N ARG A 32 15.98 -12.10 9.54
CA ARG A 32 15.87 -11.28 10.76
C ARG A 32 14.49 -11.33 11.40
N ALA A 33 13.48 -11.74 10.64
CA ALA A 33 12.11 -11.84 11.13
C ALA A 33 11.33 -12.93 10.37
N SER A 34 10.32 -13.47 11.02
CA SER A 34 9.36 -14.42 10.44
C SER A 34 8.14 -13.64 9.90
N PRO A 35 7.50 -14.10 8.81
CA PRO A 35 6.22 -13.54 8.38
C PRO A 35 5.20 -13.53 9.51
N ALA A 36 4.61 -12.36 9.77
CA ALA A 36 3.49 -12.26 10.70
C ALA A 36 2.23 -12.85 10.05
N PRO A 37 1.27 -13.33 10.86
CA PRO A 37 -0.01 -13.78 10.35
C PRO A 37 -0.93 -12.66 9.87
N ALA A 38 -0.49 -11.42 9.97
CA ALA A 38 -1.19 -10.22 9.53
C ALA A 38 -0.32 -9.44 8.56
N GLY A 39 -0.95 -8.63 7.73
CA GLY A 39 -0.29 -7.71 6.81
C GLY A 39 -1.22 -7.32 5.68
N SER A 40 -0.93 -6.20 5.06
CA SER A 40 -1.70 -5.71 3.93
C SER A 40 -0.89 -5.85 2.66
N LEU A 41 -1.14 -6.92 1.91
CA LEU A 41 -0.61 -7.10 0.55
C LEU A 41 -1.47 -6.40 -0.51
N ASN A 42 -2.42 -5.58 -0.10
CA ASN A 42 -3.36 -4.92 -0.99
C ASN A 42 -3.64 -3.49 -0.52
N TYR A 43 -2.67 -2.63 -0.70
CA TYR A 43 -2.79 -1.20 -0.45
C TYR A 43 -3.13 -0.50 -1.77
N ALA A 44 -4.41 -0.39 -2.07
CA ALA A 44 -4.91 0.08 -3.37
C ALA A 44 -5.98 1.17 -3.21
N SER A 45 -6.77 1.38 -4.25
CA SER A 45 -7.83 2.39 -4.24
C SER A 45 -9.02 1.93 -3.39
N VAL A 46 -9.57 2.85 -2.63
CA VAL A 46 -10.85 2.70 -1.91
C VAL A 46 -11.74 3.86 -2.28
N SER A 47 -12.88 3.60 -2.88
CA SER A 47 -13.74 4.65 -3.45
C SER A 47 -15.19 4.49 -3.06
N ARG A 48 -15.91 5.61 -3.02
CA ARG A 48 -17.37 5.71 -2.87
C ARG A 48 -18.04 5.55 -4.23
N LEU A 49 -18.68 4.40 -4.47
CA LEU A 49 -19.37 4.09 -5.72
C LEU A 49 -20.39 5.17 -6.11
N ASP A 50 -21.21 5.59 -5.15
CA ASP A 50 -22.24 6.59 -5.33
C ASP A 50 -21.68 7.94 -5.81
N LEU A 51 -20.63 8.44 -5.16
CA LEU A 51 -20.03 9.72 -5.49
C LEU A 51 -19.32 9.69 -6.86
N TYR A 52 -18.63 8.59 -7.18
CA TYR A 52 -17.97 8.43 -8.47
C TYR A 52 -18.96 8.34 -9.63
N GLU A 53 -20.09 7.63 -9.45
CA GLU A 53 -21.13 7.57 -10.47
C GLU A 53 -21.84 8.92 -10.62
N GLU A 54 -22.24 9.56 -9.53
CA GLU A 54 -23.01 10.81 -9.55
C GLU A 54 -22.18 11.99 -10.08
N HIS A 55 -20.95 12.17 -9.62
CA HIS A 55 -20.19 13.40 -9.90
C HIS A 55 -19.12 13.22 -10.96
N ALA A 56 -18.51 12.03 -11.06
CA ALA A 56 -17.48 11.75 -12.07
C ALA A 56 -18.01 11.01 -13.30
N GLY A 57 -19.19 10.38 -13.22
CA GLY A 57 -19.75 9.56 -14.29
C GLY A 57 -19.03 8.22 -14.47
N ILE A 58 -18.35 7.73 -13.43
CA ILE A 58 -17.53 6.52 -13.46
C ILE A 58 -18.21 5.42 -12.65
N LYS A 59 -18.51 4.31 -13.32
CA LYS A 59 -19.13 3.13 -12.70
C LYS A 59 -18.06 2.12 -12.28
N LEU A 60 -17.39 2.40 -11.17
CA LEU A 60 -16.28 1.59 -10.66
C LEU A 60 -16.63 0.09 -10.49
N LYS A 61 -17.88 -0.24 -10.16
CA LYS A 61 -18.33 -1.62 -10.03
C LYS A 61 -18.38 -2.37 -11.37
N GLU A 62 -18.58 -1.67 -12.48
CA GLU A 62 -18.53 -2.25 -13.83
C GLU A 62 -17.07 -2.49 -14.25
N ILE A 63 -16.16 -1.57 -13.90
CA ILE A 63 -14.72 -1.70 -14.17
C ILE A 63 -14.10 -2.82 -13.29
N PHE A 64 -14.48 -2.86 -12.02
CA PHE A 64 -13.94 -3.77 -11.01
C PHE A 64 -15.06 -4.57 -10.37
N PRO A 65 -15.64 -5.57 -11.04
CA PRO A 65 -16.72 -6.39 -10.47
C PRO A 65 -16.22 -7.25 -9.29
N ALA A 66 -17.14 -7.66 -8.42
CA ALA A 66 -16.88 -8.54 -7.26
C ALA A 66 -16.61 -9.97 -7.69
N GLY A 67 -16.12 -10.35 -8.70
CA GLY A 67 -15.77 -11.70 -9.17
C GLY A 67 -14.36 -11.71 -9.74
N ASN A 68 -13.97 -12.84 -10.30
CA ASN A 68 -12.70 -12.98 -10.99
C ASN A 68 -12.76 -12.58 -12.47
N GLU A 69 -13.95 -12.51 -13.04
CA GLU A 69 -14.14 -12.10 -14.43
C GLU A 69 -14.09 -10.58 -14.52
N ARG A 70 -13.10 -10.10 -15.24
CA ARG A 70 -12.90 -8.66 -15.50
C ARG A 70 -12.67 -8.45 -16.99
N ASP A 71 -13.24 -7.39 -17.53
CA ASP A 71 -12.89 -6.90 -18.87
C ASP A 71 -11.58 -6.09 -18.77
N SER A 72 -10.49 -6.66 -19.26
CA SER A 72 -9.16 -6.02 -19.21
C SER A 72 -9.14 -4.68 -19.96
N ALA A 73 -9.88 -4.57 -21.07
CA ALA A 73 -9.96 -3.32 -21.81
C ALA A 73 -10.66 -2.22 -21.00
N LEU A 74 -11.66 -2.60 -20.20
CA LEU A 74 -12.34 -1.67 -19.31
C LEU A 74 -11.46 -1.30 -18.11
N VAL A 75 -10.78 -2.28 -17.50
CA VAL A 75 -9.80 -2.05 -16.41
C VAL A 75 -8.67 -1.13 -16.86
N ASP A 76 -8.20 -1.25 -18.09
CA ASP A 76 -7.14 -0.41 -18.67
C ASP A 76 -7.54 1.06 -18.84
N THR A 77 -8.83 1.38 -18.80
CA THR A 77 -9.30 2.76 -18.79
C THR A 77 -9.03 3.48 -17.47
N TRP A 78 -8.80 2.72 -16.38
CA TRP A 78 -8.50 3.28 -15.07
C TRP A 78 -7.01 3.64 -14.95
N THR A 79 -6.67 4.83 -15.43
CA THR A 79 -5.33 5.40 -15.43
C THR A 79 -5.21 6.53 -14.42
N TYR A 80 -3.97 6.95 -14.09
CA TYR A 80 -3.76 8.12 -13.24
C TYR A 80 -4.34 9.40 -13.84
N GLU A 81 -4.38 9.56 -15.18
CA GLU A 81 -5.07 10.70 -15.81
C GLU A 81 -6.61 10.60 -15.67
N ALA A 82 -7.18 9.40 -15.77
CA ALA A 82 -8.61 9.21 -15.50
C ALA A 82 -8.93 9.49 -14.02
N PHE A 83 -8.06 9.07 -13.10
CA PHE A 83 -8.16 9.36 -11.68
C PHE A 83 -8.08 10.88 -11.40
N LEU A 84 -7.12 11.58 -12.00
CA LEU A 84 -7.00 13.04 -11.87
C LEU A 84 -8.25 13.76 -12.35
N SER A 85 -8.78 13.36 -13.51
CA SER A 85 -10.03 13.93 -14.03
C SER A 85 -11.23 13.66 -13.10
N ALA A 86 -11.28 12.49 -12.46
CA ALA A 86 -12.30 12.19 -11.46
C ALA A 86 -12.11 13.05 -10.21
N ALA A 87 -10.86 13.19 -9.72
CA ALA A 87 -10.53 14.00 -8.54
C ALA A 87 -10.96 15.47 -8.72
N GLU A 88 -10.73 16.06 -9.91
CA GLU A 88 -11.18 17.41 -10.25
C GLU A 88 -12.70 17.56 -10.12
N LYS A 89 -13.46 16.64 -10.73
CA LYS A 89 -14.93 16.68 -10.71
C LYS A 89 -15.49 16.48 -9.30
N LEU A 90 -14.93 15.53 -8.56
CA LEU A 90 -15.32 15.22 -7.19
C LEU A 90 -14.99 16.39 -6.24
N HIS A 91 -13.82 17.02 -6.41
CA HIS A 91 -13.47 18.24 -5.68
C HIS A 91 -14.46 19.37 -5.95
N GLY A 92 -14.81 19.60 -7.24
CA GLY A 92 -15.81 20.59 -7.62
C GLY A 92 -17.21 20.35 -7.02
N ALA A 93 -17.53 19.10 -6.67
CA ALA A 93 -18.73 18.70 -5.94
C ALA A 93 -18.58 18.76 -4.42
N GLY A 94 -17.43 19.19 -3.88
CA GLY A 94 -17.13 19.19 -2.45
C GLY A 94 -16.87 17.78 -1.87
N LYS A 95 -16.42 16.84 -2.72
CA LYS A 95 -16.18 15.43 -2.39
C LYS A 95 -14.76 15.02 -2.78
N SER A 96 -13.77 15.64 -2.19
CA SER A 96 -12.37 15.45 -2.58
C SER A 96 -11.84 14.04 -2.32
N PHE A 97 -10.90 13.62 -3.15
CA PHE A 97 -9.95 12.55 -2.82
C PHE A 97 -9.03 12.98 -1.68
N GLY A 98 -8.61 12.05 -0.82
CA GLY A 98 -7.65 12.32 0.25
C GLY A 98 -6.67 11.18 0.45
N ALA A 99 -5.39 11.52 0.55
CA ALA A 99 -4.32 10.60 0.95
C ALA A 99 -3.23 11.40 1.67
N PRO A 100 -2.55 10.83 2.70
CA PRO A 100 -1.55 11.58 3.43
C PRO A 100 -0.33 11.94 2.57
N ILE A 101 0.08 13.20 2.60
CA ILE A 101 1.36 13.69 2.11
C ILE A 101 2.18 14.10 3.34
N ALA A 102 2.38 13.16 4.22
CA ALA A 102 3.09 13.28 5.48
C ALA A 102 3.99 12.04 5.65
N PRO A 103 5.08 12.09 6.42
CA PRO A 103 6.01 10.99 6.63
C PRO A 103 5.41 9.89 7.51
N THR A 104 4.26 9.36 7.09
CA THR A 104 3.55 8.24 7.70
C THR A 104 3.74 6.97 6.87
N PRO A 105 3.52 5.76 7.41
CA PRO A 105 3.45 4.54 6.62
C PRO A 105 2.55 4.68 5.39
N ASP A 106 1.33 5.17 5.56
CA ASP A 106 0.37 5.35 4.46
C ASP A 106 0.87 6.35 3.40
N GLY A 107 1.47 7.46 3.82
CA GLY A 107 2.04 8.45 2.91
C GLY A 107 3.17 7.87 2.06
N ASN A 108 4.07 7.12 2.67
CA ASN A 108 5.16 6.45 1.95
C ASN A 108 4.65 5.39 0.98
N GLN A 109 3.65 4.59 1.38
CA GLN A 109 3.17 3.46 0.60
C GLN A 109 2.49 3.88 -0.71
N TRP A 110 1.51 4.79 -0.66
CA TRP A 110 0.81 5.18 -1.88
C TRP A 110 1.69 6.01 -2.82
N LEU A 111 2.60 6.84 -2.28
CA LEU A 111 3.56 7.58 -3.10
C LEU A 111 4.57 6.63 -3.76
N ALA A 112 5.07 5.61 -3.05
CA ALA A 112 5.96 4.62 -3.66
C ALA A 112 5.30 3.90 -4.84
N ALA A 113 4.03 3.50 -4.71
CA ALA A 113 3.28 2.88 -5.81
C ALA A 113 3.09 3.85 -6.99
N LEU A 114 2.80 5.12 -6.73
CA LEU A 114 2.68 6.15 -7.75
C LEU A 114 4.01 6.41 -8.47
N PHE A 115 5.10 6.59 -7.73
CA PHE A 115 6.44 6.79 -8.31
C PHE A 115 6.84 5.60 -9.19
N ALA A 116 6.65 4.37 -8.71
CA ALA A 116 6.89 3.16 -9.49
C ALA A 116 6.04 3.10 -10.78
N ALA A 117 4.77 3.50 -10.71
CA ALA A 117 3.88 3.53 -11.87
C ALA A 117 4.34 4.51 -12.96
N TYR A 118 5.07 5.55 -12.57
CA TYR A 118 5.72 6.48 -13.49
C TYR A 118 7.16 6.09 -13.85
N GLY A 119 7.74 5.10 -13.19
CA GLY A 119 9.09 4.61 -13.42
C GLY A 119 10.17 5.41 -12.70
N SER A 120 9.79 6.21 -11.71
CA SER A 120 10.73 6.96 -10.88
C SER A 120 11.24 6.07 -9.74
N GLU A 121 12.54 6.00 -9.61
CA GLU A 121 13.25 5.33 -8.51
C GLU A 121 14.09 6.38 -7.78
N VAL A 122 14.06 6.37 -6.46
CA VAL A 122 14.90 7.33 -5.68
C VAL A 122 16.30 6.80 -5.46
N VAL A 123 16.42 5.47 -5.26
CA VAL A 123 17.66 4.70 -5.21
C VAL A 123 17.41 3.39 -5.94
N ASN A 124 18.32 2.99 -6.82
CA ASN A 124 18.21 1.75 -7.58
C ASN A 124 18.78 0.53 -6.84
N GLU A 125 18.64 -0.67 -7.42
CA GLU A 125 19.17 -1.92 -6.87
C GLU A 125 20.70 -1.93 -6.68
N SER A 126 21.42 -1.10 -7.42
CA SER A 126 22.88 -0.95 -7.33
C SER A 126 23.32 0.08 -6.29
N VAL A 127 22.41 0.58 -5.47
CA VAL A 127 22.68 1.61 -4.44
C VAL A 127 23.11 2.94 -5.04
N GLU A 128 22.64 3.27 -6.23
CA GLU A 128 22.89 4.58 -6.85
C GLU A 128 21.67 5.48 -6.62
N ILE A 129 21.90 6.74 -6.28
CA ILE A 129 20.85 7.75 -6.17
C ILE A 129 20.40 8.12 -7.58
N THR A 130 19.12 7.90 -7.87
CA THR A 130 18.51 8.08 -9.20
C THR A 130 17.31 9.03 -9.18
N VAL A 131 17.09 9.72 -8.07
CA VAL A 131 15.96 10.63 -7.89
C VAL A 131 15.97 11.80 -8.87
N ASP A 132 17.13 12.23 -9.37
CA ASP A 132 17.24 13.24 -10.43
C ASP A 132 17.03 12.59 -11.80
N SER A 133 15.78 12.42 -12.17
CA SER A 133 15.35 11.82 -13.44
C SER A 133 14.17 12.56 -14.06
N ASP A 134 13.96 12.35 -15.35
CA ASP A 134 12.78 12.88 -16.04
C ASP A 134 11.50 12.27 -15.50
N GLU A 135 11.53 10.99 -15.11
CA GLU A 135 10.42 10.27 -14.50
C GLU A 135 10.00 10.90 -13.16
N THR A 136 10.97 11.32 -12.34
CA THR A 136 10.70 12.04 -11.10
C THR A 136 10.03 13.39 -11.36
N ARG A 137 10.48 14.13 -12.36
CA ARG A 137 9.85 15.40 -12.73
C ARG A 137 8.43 15.22 -13.21
N VAL A 138 8.18 14.19 -14.03
CA VAL A 138 6.83 13.89 -14.52
C VAL A 138 5.87 13.52 -13.39
N VAL A 139 6.30 12.70 -12.43
CA VAL A 139 5.42 12.35 -11.28
C VAL A 139 5.20 13.54 -10.35
N LEU A 140 6.18 14.42 -10.16
CA LEU A 140 6.02 15.65 -9.38
C LEU A 140 5.06 16.65 -10.08
N GLU A 141 5.11 16.76 -11.41
CA GLU A 141 4.14 17.53 -12.18
C GLU A 141 2.72 16.99 -12.02
N TYR A 142 2.55 15.67 -12.13
CA TYR A 142 1.27 15.00 -11.88
C TYR A 142 0.75 15.30 -10.48
N LEU A 143 1.58 15.15 -9.45
CA LEU A 143 1.22 15.42 -8.06
C LEU A 143 0.88 16.89 -7.82
N SER A 144 1.60 17.82 -8.48
CA SER A 144 1.29 19.25 -8.40
C SER A 144 -0.11 19.58 -8.95
N ARG A 145 -0.61 18.80 -9.91
CA ARG A 145 -1.98 18.90 -10.41
C ARG A 145 -2.97 18.22 -9.46
N LEU A 146 -2.67 17.01 -8.99
CA LEU A 146 -3.56 16.21 -8.15
C LEU A 146 -3.83 16.87 -6.79
N THR A 147 -2.81 17.42 -6.16
CA THR A 147 -2.92 18.00 -4.81
C THR A 147 -3.82 19.22 -4.74
N GLN A 148 -4.07 19.89 -5.87
CA GLN A 148 -5.04 21.00 -5.96
C GLN A 148 -6.48 20.54 -5.69
N TYR A 149 -6.76 19.25 -5.86
CA TYR A 149 -8.07 18.63 -5.66
C TYR A 149 -8.17 17.85 -4.35
N MET A 150 -7.15 17.94 -3.49
CA MET A 150 -7.11 17.32 -2.16
C MET A 150 -7.40 18.34 -1.06
N PRO A 151 -7.85 17.90 0.13
CA PRO A 151 -7.94 18.82 1.27
C PRO A 151 -6.53 19.28 1.69
N GLU A 152 -6.38 20.56 2.05
CA GLU A 152 -5.10 21.12 2.49
C GLU A 152 -4.51 20.39 3.71
N SER A 153 -5.36 19.77 4.52
CA SER A 153 -4.95 19.04 5.72
C SER A 153 -4.12 17.77 5.46
N VAL A 154 -4.04 17.24 4.22
CA VAL A 154 -3.33 16.00 3.88
C VAL A 154 -1.84 16.01 4.25
N TYR A 155 -1.23 17.18 4.35
CA TYR A 155 0.17 17.34 4.77
C TYR A 155 0.41 17.12 6.27
N ALA A 156 -0.67 17.05 7.06
CA ALA A 156 -0.64 16.82 8.50
C ALA A 156 -1.43 15.56 8.91
N TRP A 157 -1.83 14.73 7.96
CA TRP A 157 -2.57 13.51 8.24
C TRP A 157 -1.70 12.45 8.91
N ASP A 158 -2.29 11.73 9.86
CA ASP A 158 -1.81 10.46 10.41
C ASP A 158 -2.43 9.27 9.67
N ASP A 159 -2.01 8.04 9.98
CA ASP A 159 -2.51 6.81 9.33
C ASP A 159 -4.00 6.52 9.56
N ALA A 160 -4.66 7.20 10.51
CA ALA A 160 -6.09 7.08 10.71
C ALA A 160 -6.90 8.16 9.97
N SER A 161 -6.24 9.20 9.46
CA SER A 161 -6.91 10.36 8.86
C SER A 161 -7.62 10.03 7.56
N ASN A 162 -7.04 9.18 6.69
CA ASN A 162 -7.66 8.72 5.46
C ASN A 162 -8.97 7.96 5.74
N ASN A 163 -8.98 7.07 6.71
CA ASN A 163 -10.20 6.37 7.14
C ASN A 163 -11.26 7.36 7.68
N ARG A 164 -10.85 8.29 8.56
CA ARG A 164 -11.76 9.35 9.07
C ARG A 164 -12.34 10.19 7.93
N TRP A 165 -11.52 10.55 6.94
CA TRP A 165 -11.95 11.29 5.76
C TRP A 165 -13.01 10.54 4.96
N LEU A 166 -12.79 9.26 4.69
CA LEU A 166 -13.75 8.43 3.94
C LEU A 166 -15.09 8.29 4.68
N ILE A 167 -15.06 8.01 5.98
CA ILE A 167 -16.28 7.77 6.78
C ILE A 167 -17.02 9.05 7.18
N SER A 168 -16.38 10.22 7.09
CA SER A 168 -17.06 11.51 7.34
C SER A 168 -18.18 11.78 6.34
N GLY A 169 -18.13 11.13 5.17
CA GLY A 169 -19.02 11.41 4.05
C GLY A 169 -18.56 12.58 3.17
N GLU A 170 -17.47 13.24 3.51
CA GLU A 170 -16.84 14.31 2.72
C GLU A 170 -15.87 13.77 1.68
N GLY A 171 -15.20 12.65 2.00
CA GLY A 171 -14.24 11.99 1.13
C GLY A 171 -14.90 11.10 0.08
N SER A 172 -14.44 11.21 -1.17
CA SER A 172 -14.86 10.33 -2.26
C SER A 172 -14.01 9.08 -2.38
N SER A 173 -12.72 9.18 -2.09
CA SER A 173 -11.77 8.09 -2.19
C SER A 173 -10.51 8.34 -1.37
N ILE A 174 -9.83 7.26 -1.07
CA ILE A 174 -8.53 7.21 -0.39
C ILE A 174 -7.68 6.10 -1.01
N PHE A 175 -6.39 6.08 -0.73
CA PHE A 175 -5.56 4.89 -0.83
C PHE A 175 -5.42 4.26 0.55
N ASN A 176 -5.75 2.98 0.68
CA ASN A 176 -5.74 2.28 1.96
C ASN A 176 -5.85 0.76 1.79
N PRO A 177 -5.41 -0.03 2.77
CA PRO A 177 -5.75 -1.45 2.84
C PRO A 177 -7.26 -1.68 2.98
N PRO A 178 -7.74 -2.91 2.78
CA PRO A 178 -9.16 -3.25 2.95
C PRO A 178 -9.75 -3.01 4.34
N SER A 179 -8.92 -2.70 5.34
CA SER A 179 -9.35 -2.20 6.65
C SER A 179 -10.27 -0.98 6.57
N ALA A 180 -10.19 -0.18 5.49
CA ALA A 180 -11.06 0.98 5.29
C ALA A 180 -12.55 0.61 5.29
N TRP A 181 -12.94 -0.48 4.61
CA TRP A 181 -14.32 -0.96 4.68
C TRP A 181 -14.69 -1.44 6.10
N ALA A 182 -13.79 -2.15 6.78
CA ALA A 182 -14.06 -2.66 8.13
C ALA A 182 -14.30 -1.50 9.12
N VAL A 183 -13.50 -0.43 9.03
CA VAL A 183 -13.68 0.79 9.82
C VAL A 183 -14.98 1.50 9.44
N ALA A 184 -15.25 1.67 8.14
CA ALA A 184 -16.49 2.29 7.67
C ALA A 184 -17.73 1.50 8.15
N ASN A 185 -17.71 0.16 8.07
CA ASN A 185 -18.82 -0.68 8.51
C ASN A 185 -19.08 -0.62 10.01
N ARG A 186 -18.03 -0.41 10.81
CA ARG A 186 -18.14 -0.25 12.26
C ARG A 186 -18.69 1.13 12.65
N ASP A 187 -18.17 2.18 12.03
CA ASP A 187 -18.33 3.57 12.50
C ASP A 187 -19.38 4.35 11.69
N ASN A 188 -19.60 4.01 10.42
CA ASN A 188 -20.62 4.61 9.55
C ASN A 188 -21.13 3.60 8.50
N PRO A 189 -22.05 2.68 8.89
CA PRO A 189 -22.58 1.63 7.99
C PRO A 189 -23.25 2.19 6.73
N ASP A 190 -23.79 3.40 6.76
CA ASP A 190 -24.42 4.03 5.59
C ASP A 190 -23.38 4.43 4.53
N VAL A 191 -22.21 4.86 4.94
CA VAL A 191 -21.07 5.07 4.06
C VAL A 191 -20.53 3.73 3.55
N ALA A 192 -20.41 2.74 4.43
CA ALA A 192 -19.82 1.44 4.09
C ALA A 192 -20.53 0.71 2.94
N LYS A 193 -21.84 0.91 2.77
CA LYS A 193 -22.63 0.35 1.66
C LYS A 193 -22.13 0.78 0.28
N HIS A 194 -21.42 1.89 0.22
CA HIS A 194 -20.91 2.49 -1.02
C HIS A 194 -19.40 2.39 -1.15
N VAL A 195 -18.70 1.86 -0.14
CA VAL A 195 -17.24 1.68 -0.17
C VAL A 195 -16.88 0.49 -1.05
N TRP A 196 -15.93 0.71 -1.96
CA TRP A 196 -15.46 -0.29 -2.90
C TRP A 196 -13.94 -0.29 -2.99
N HIS A 197 -13.35 -1.48 -2.76
CA HIS A 197 -11.93 -1.69 -2.94
C HIS A 197 -11.63 -2.14 -4.37
N HIS A 198 -10.69 -1.52 -5.02
CA HIS A 198 -10.34 -1.81 -6.41
C HIS A 198 -8.88 -1.50 -6.70
N ASP A 199 -8.42 -1.94 -7.87
CA ASP A 199 -7.03 -1.78 -8.27
C ASP A 199 -6.61 -0.30 -8.31
N ALA A 200 -5.32 -0.06 -8.10
CA ALA A 200 -4.71 1.25 -8.29
C ALA A 200 -4.83 1.72 -9.75
N PRO A 201 -4.77 3.02 -10.01
CA PRO A 201 -4.70 3.51 -11.39
C PRO A 201 -3.45 3.03 -12.11
N ARG A 202 -3.53 2.87 -13.43
CA ARG A 202 -2.39 2.51 -14.27
C ARG A 202 -1.58 3.75 -14.65
N GLY A 203 -0.27 3.69 -14.46
CA GLY A 203 0.69 4.67 -14.96
C GLY A 203 1.38 4.23 -16.25
N PRO A 204 2.36 5.02 -16.75
CA PRO A 204 3.10 4.71 -17.97
C PRO A 204 3.86 3.37 -17.92
N ARG A 205 4.33 2.95 -16.75
CA ARG A 205 5.08 1.71 -16.54
C ARG A 205 4.19 0.52 -16.12
N GLY A 206 2.92 0.77 -15.87
CA GLY A 206 1.99 -0.29 -15.45
C GLY A 206 1.16 0.12 -14.25
N ARG A 207 0.56 -0.88 -13.63
CA ARG A 207 -0.26 -0.75 -12.44
C ARG A 207 0.50 -1.27 -11.23
N PHE A 208 0.70 -0.41 -10.26
CA PHE A 208 1.44 -0.74 -9.05
C PHE A 208 0.55 -0.54 -7.83
N ARG A 209 0.68 -1.44 -6.87
CA ARG A 209 0.08 -1.29 -5.55
C ARG A 209 1.13 -1.45 -4.47
N ALA A 210 0.96 -0.73 -3.39
CA ALA A 210 1.88 -0.89 -2.28
C ALA A 210 1.59 -2.18 -1.49
N ASP A 211 2.66 -2.80 -1.01
CA ASP A 211 2.63 -3.89 -0.04
C ASP A 211 3.08 -3.36 1.32
N SER A 212 2.33 -3.68 2.35
CA SER A 212 2.67 -3.37 3.75
C SER A 212 2.65 -4.65 4.60
N PRO A 213 3.57 -5.59 4.37
CA PRO A 213 3.63 -6.83 5.13
C PRO A 213 4.19 -6.58 6.53
N PHE A 214 3.72 -7.38 7.49
CA PHE A 214 4.21 -7.35 8.87
C PHE A 214 5.08 -8.56 9.18
N PHE A 215 6.02 -8.35 10.10
CA PHE A 215 6.97 -9.36 10.51
C PHE A 215 7.09 -9.42 12.03
N TRP A 216 7.43 -10.59 12.53
CA TRP A 216 7.68 -10.82 13.94
C TRP A 216 9.14 -11.19 14.14
N GLY A 217 9.85 -10.38 14.90
CA GLY A 217 11.23 -10.62 15.29
C GLY A 217 11.35 -11.06 16.74
N ILE A 218 12.50 -11.62 17.08
CA ILE A 218 12.89 -11.95 18.45
C ILE A 218 14.08 -11.08 18.81
N TRP A 219 13.99 -10.36 19.91
CA TRP A 219 15.12 -9.59 20.40
C TRP A 219 16.27 -10.51 20.80
N ASP A 220 17.49 -10.16 20.45
CA ASP A 220 18.69 -10.91 20.76
C ASP A 220 18.99 -11.00 22.27
N PHE A 221 18.56 -10.02 23.03
CA PHE A 221 18.63 -10.00 24.48
C PHE A 221 17.51 -10.79 25.19
N SER A 222 16.59 -11.42 24.42
CA SER A 222 15.52 -12.25 25.00
C SER A 222 16.12 -13.47 25.72
N GLN A 223 15.62 -13.77 26.91
CA GLN A 223 15.99 -14.98 27.65
C GLN A 223 15.19 -16.20 27.24
N ASN A 224 14.22 -16.05 26.35
CA ASN A 224 13.28 -17.08 25.90
C ASN A 224 13.29 -17.27 24.38
N ILE A 225 14.47 -17.23 23.75
CA ILE A 225 14.62 -17.32 22.29
C ILE A 225 13.97 -18.59 21.73
N SER A 226 14.24 -19.76 22.37
CA SER A 226 13.67 -21.04 21.91
C SER A 226 12.14 -21.03 21.95
N ALA A 227 11.55 -20.58 23.05
CA ALA A 227 10.10 -20.47 23.15
C ALA A 227 9.51 -19.44 22.15
N GLY A 228 10.25 -18.35 21.88
CA GLY A 228 9.91 -17.39 20.84
C GLY A 228 9.87 -18.03 19.46
N LYS A 229 10.90 -18.81 19.10
CA LYS A 229 10.95 -19.55 17.84
C LYS A 229 9.81 -20.57 17.71
N ASP A 230 9.49 -21.30 18.76
CA ASP A 230 8.36 -22.23 18.78
C ASP A 230 7.02 -21.51 18.62
N LEU A 231 6.87 -20.33 19.22
CA LEU A 231 5.69 -19.48 19.04
C LEU A 231 5.56 -19.02 17.58
N LEU A 232 6.64 -18.59 16.93
CA LEU A 232 6.61 -18.17 15.52
C LEU A 232 6.18 -19.31 14.61
N ARG A 233 6.69 -20.54 14.82
CA ARG A 233 6.25 -21.73 14.07
C ARG A 233 4.76 -22.00 14.28
N TYR A 234 4.28 -21.96 15.52
CA TYR A 234 2.88 -22.15 15.84
C TYR A 234 1.99 -21.09 15.17
N MET A 235 2.40 -19.83 15.20
CA MET A 235 1.66 -18.73 14.60
C MET A 235 1.61 -18.81 13.05
N ALA A 236 2.59 -19.46 12.42
CA ALA A 236 2.60 -19.69 10.99
C ALA A 236 1.59 -20.76 10.54
N GLY A 237 1.07 -21.57 11.45
CA GLY A 237 0.11 -22.62 11.13
C GLY A 237 -1.17 -22.09 10.48
N ARG A 238 -1.66 -22.78 9.43
CA ARG A 238 -2.83 -22.35 8.63
C ARG A 238 -4.07 -22.08 9.47
N ASP A 239 -4.37 -22.96 10.45
CA ASP A 239 -5.54 -22.79 11.31
C ASP A 239 -5.45 -21.56 12.22
N VAL A 240 -4.24 -21.22 12.66
CA VAL A 240 -4.01 -20.02 13.46
C VAL A 240 -4.18 -18.78 12.59
N MET A 241 -3.56 -18.75 11.42
CA MET A 241 -3.69 -17.65 10.47
C MET A 241 -5.15 -17.44 10.03
N ASN A 242 -5.88 -18.51 9.73
CA ASN A 242 -7.30 -18.41 9.37
C ASN A 242 -8.12 -17.76 10.48
N ARG A 243 -7.86 -18.07 11.75
CA ARG A 243 -8.57 -17.43 12.88
C ARG A 243 -8.24 -15.94 12.99
N LEU A 244 -7.00 -15.56 12.72
CA LEU A 244 -6.57 -14.16 12.73
C LEU A 244 -7.17 -13.38 11.57
N VAL A 245 -7.12 -13.93 10.35
CA VAL A 245 -7.80 -13.36 9.17
C VAL A 245 -9.29 -13.17 9.40
N ALA A 246 -9.97 -14.17 9.98
CA ALA A 246 -11.39 -14.07 10.33
C ALA A 246 -11.64 -12.95 11.36
N GLY A 247 -10.79 -12.84 12.39
CA GLY A 247 -10.85 -11.78 13.40
C GLY A 247 -10.67 -10.39 12.79
N ALA A 248 -9.80 -10.26 11.82
CA ALA A 248 -9.58 -9.05 11.05
C ALA A 248 -10.63 -8.78 9.95
N LYS A 249 -11.72 -9.55 9.90
CA LYS A 249 -12.76 -9.43 8.87
C LYS A 249 -12.23 -9.64 7.43
N GLY A 250 -11.18 -10.42 7.29
CA GLY A 250 -10.62 -10.82 6.01
C GLY A 250 -9.72 -9.80 5.33
N PHE A 251 -9.36 -8.68 5.95
CA PHE A 251 -8.49 -7.71 5.29
C PHE A 251 -6.98 -8.01 5.41
N ASP A 252 -6.57 -8.83 6.37
CA ASP A 252 -5.20 -9.29 6.47
C ASP A 252 -4.94 -10.45 5.50
N ILE A 253 -3.84 -10.39 4.76
CA ILE A 253 -3.39 -11.44 3.86
C ILE A 253 -2.04 -11.97 4.35
N PRO A 254 -1.94 -13.27 4.73
CA PRO A 254 -0.68 -13.84 5.18
C PRO A 254 0.37 -13.87 4.06
N LEU A 255 1.64 -13.75 4.43
CA LEU A 255 2.76 -13.85 3.48
C LEU A 255 3.08 -15.27 3.01
N ILE A 256 2.45 -16.29 3.56
CA ILE A 256 2.58 -17.69 3.12
C ILE A 256 1.58 -17.91 1.99
N ILE A 257 2.07 -18.14 0.78
CA ILE A 257 1.25 -18.17 -0.43
C ILE A 257 0.13 -19.22 -0.35
N SER A 258 0.44 -20.42 0.14
CA SER A 258 -0.57 -21.49 0.29
C SER A 258 -1.71 -21.13 1.25
N HIS A 259 -1.52 -20.17 2.13
CA HIS A 259 -2.53 -19.78 3.11
C HIS A 259 -3.59 -18.85 2.54
N TYR A 260 -3.32 -18.17 1.43
CA TYR A 260 -4.33 -17.34 0.76
C TYR A 260 -4.78 -17.91 -0.59
N GLN A 261 -3.95 -18.73 -1.26
CA GLN A 261 -4.37 -19.39 -2.47
C GLN A 261 -5.29 -20.58 -2.15
N ASN A 262 -6.41 -20.69 -2.90
CA ASN A 262 -7.38 -21.77 -2.72
C ASN A 262 -7.85 -21.96 -1.26
N ASN A 263 -8.09 -20.86 -0.57
CA ASN A 263 -8.54 -20.86 0.81
C ASN A 263 -9.90 -20.18 0.91
N ASP A 264 -10.92 -20.94 1.32
CA ASP A 264 -12.31 -20.49 1.43
C ASP A 264 -12.54 -19.48 2.56
N ILE A 265 -11.51 -19.19 3.38
CA ILE A 265 -11.65 -18.28 4.52
C ILE A 265 -12.21 -16.93 4.11
N TRP A 266 -11.81 -16.40 2.95
CA TRP A 266 -12.31 -15.14 2.44
C TRP A 266 -13.75 -15.20 1.95
N ALA A 267 -14.25 -16.39 1.58
CA ALA A 267 -15.67 -16.62 1.32
C ALA A 267 -16.53 -16.74 2.58
N GLN A 268 -15.91 -17.11 3.71
CA GLN A 268 -16.59 -17.35 4.98
C GLN A 268 -16.53 -16.18 5.97
N SER A 269 -15.45 -15.39 5.93
CA SER A 269 -15.14 -14.35 6.93
C SER A 269 -14.94 -12.96 6.32
N HIS A 270 -15.46 -12.75 5.16
CA HIS A 270 -15.27 -11.58 4.35
C HIS A 270 -16.37 -10.53 4.57
N PRO A 271 -16.27 -9.36 3.92
CA PRO A 271 -17.34 -8.40 3.80
C PRO A 271 -18.57 -8.98 3.10
N PRO A 272 -19.74 -8.32 3.22
CA PRO A 272 -20.95 -8.71 2.54
C PRO A 272 -20.76 -8.91 1.04
N GLU A 273 -21.65 -9.72 0.44
CA GLU A 273 -21.66 -9.95 -1.00
C GLU A 273 -21.59 -8.63 -1.79
N GLY A 274 -20.75 -8.62 -2.79
CA GLY A 274 -20.54 -7.46 -3.66
C GLY A 274 -19.48 -6.47 -3.19
N VAL A 275 -18.96 -6.59 -1.98
CA VAL A 275 -17.81 -5.79 -1.54
C VAL A 275 -16.52 -6.45 -2.04
N LEU A 276 -15.71 -5.69 -2.76
CA LEU A 276 -14.46 -6.17 -3.33
C LEU A 276 -13.29 -5.79 -2.43
N TYR A 277 -12.64 -6.79 -1.84
CA TYR A 277 -11.34 -6.61 -1.18
C TYR A 277 -10.16 -6.84 -2.10
N ASN A 278 -10.41 -7.25 -3.32
CA ASN A 278 -9.37 -7.67 -4.25
C ASN A 278 -8.63 -8.93 -3.76
N TYR A 279 -9.38 -9.86 -3.22
CA TYR A 279 -8.89 -11.14 -2.71
C TYR A 279 -9.19 -12.33 -3.58
N PRO A 280 -8.37 -13.32 -3.50
CA PRO A 280 -6.93 -13.18 -3.28
C PRO A 280 -6.40 -12.15 -4.26
N ILE A 281 -5.20 -11.61 -4.05
CA ILE A 281 -4.60 -10.62 -4.95
C ILE A 281 -4.79 -11.05 -6.40
N ARG A 282 -5.36 -10.20 -7.23
CA ARG A 282 -5.72 -10.48 -8.61
C ARG A 282 -5.46 -9.26 -9.49
N GLY A 283 -5.44 -9.49 -10.81
CA GLY A 283 -5.17 -8.45 -11.78
C GLY A 283 -3.68 -8.38 -12.14
N ASP A 284 -3.33 -7.31 -12.81
CA ASP A 284 -2.02 -7.01 -13.38
C ASP A 284 -1.18 -6.07 -12.50
N GLU A 285 -1.55 -5.91 -11.25
CA GLU A 285 -0.85 -5.04 -10.32
C GLU A 285 0.50 -5.64 -9.90
N HIS A 286 1.53 -4.82 -9.99
CA HIS A 286 2.85 -5.15 -9.48
C HIS A 286 2.96 -4.71 -8.02
N PRO A 287 3.30 -5.61 -7.08
CA PRO A 287 3.52 -5.23 -5.69
C PRO A 287 4.80 -4.41 -5.55
N VAL A 288 4.76 -3.38 -4.71
CA VAL A 288 5.93 -2.56 -4.40
C VAL A 288 5.96 -2.22 -2.90
N ALA A 289 7.08 -2.50 -2.26
CA ALA A 289 7.35 -2.02 -0.91
C ALA A 289 7.90 -0.60 -0.95
N ALA A 290 7.60 0.22 0.06
CA ALA A 290 8.15 1.56 0.13
C ALA A 290 9.68 1.55 0.16
N GLY A 291 10.29 2.40 -0.67
CA GLY A 291 11.75 2.45 -0.86
C GLY A 291 12.30 1.47 -1.89
N TYR A 292 11.50 0.54 -2.42
CA TYR A 292 11.91 -0.32 -3.53
C TYR A 292 12.24 0.53 -4.79
N PRO A 293 13.28 0.21 -5.59
CA PRO A 293 14.09 -1.02 -5.55
C PRO A 293 15.39 -0.93 -4.72
N ALA A 294 15.57 0.11 -3.90
CA ALA A 294 16.75 0.18 -3.03
C ALA A 294 16.86 -1.09 -2.16
N PRO A 295 18.09 -1.55 -1.86
CA PRO A 295 18.27 -2.63 -0.89
C PRO A 295 17.55 -2.35 0.43
N PRO A 296 17.04 -3.39 1.13
CA PRO A 296 16.12 -3.24 2.27
C PRO A 296 16.60 -2.33 3.40
N GLU A 297 17.90 -2.33 3.69
CA GLU A 297 18.52 -1.48 4.70
C GLU A 297 18.43 0.01 4.38
N TYR A 298 18.51 0.37 3.10
CA TYR A 298 18.32 1.74 2.61
C TYR A 298 16.84 2.06 2.44
N ALA A 299 16.06 1.13 1.88
CA ALA A 299 14.61 1.27 1.73
C ALA A 299 13.92 1.59 3.05
N ALA A 300 14.29 0.88 4.13
CA ALA A 300 13.76 1.11 5.48
C ALA A 300 14.09 2.52 6.00
N GLN A 301 15.29 3.03 5.73
CA GLN A 301 15.69 4.38 6.14
C GLN A 301 15.02 5.47 5.29
N ILE A 302 14.91 5.27 3.97
CA ILE A 302 14.18 6.15 3.05
C ILE A 302 12.74 6.33 3.52
N MET A 303 12.08 5.21 3.87
CA MET A 303 10.73 5.22 4.41
C MET A 303 10.66 5.92 5.79
N ALA A 304 11.55 5.56 6.72
CA ALA A 304 11.55 6.10 8.08
C ALA A 304 11.78 7.62 8.11
N GLN A 305 12.58 8.14 7.20
CA GLN A 305 12.83 9.58 7.07
C GLN A 305 11.79 10.30 6.20
N GLY A 306 10.86 9.54 5.57
CA GLY A 306 9.78 10.09 4.77
C GLY A 306 10.27 10.87 3.55
N VAL A 307 11.30 10.37 2.87
CA VAL A 307 11.92 11.09 1.74
C VAL A 307 10.89 11.42 0.66
N LEU A 308 10.06 10.45 0.25
CA LEU A 308 9.03 10.68 -0.77
C LEU A 308 7.96 11.69 -0.35
N PRO A 309 7.29 11.55 0.83
CA PRO A 309 6.30 12.54 1.25
C PRO A 309 6.89 13.95 1.39
N ASN A 310 8.10 14.06 1.92
CA ASN A 310 8.75 15.35 2.08
C ASN A 310 9.15 15.97 0.73
N LEU A 311 9.66 15.19 -0.22
CA LEU A 311 9.94 15.64 -1.59
C LEU A 311 8.68 16.22 -2.24
N VAL A 312 7.56 15.52 -2.14
CA VAL A 312 6.27 15.96 -2.69
C VAL A 312 5.77 17.22 -1.97
N ALA A 313 5.79 17.24 -0.62
CA ALA A 313 5.33 18.39 0.15
C ALA A 313 6.13 19.67 -0.12
N ARG A 314 7.44 19.58 -0.35
CA ARG A 314 8.29 20.71 -0.72
C ARG A 314 7.80 21.39 -2.00
N VAL A 315 7.43 20.61 -3.00
CA VAL A 315 6.91 21.14 -4.27
C VAL A 315 5.47 21.65 -4.10
N THR A 316 4.59 20.83 -3.54
CA THR A 316 3.13 21.04 -3.62
C THR A 316 2.59 21.95 -2.52
N GLN A 317 3.26 22.04 -1.39
CA GLN A 317 2.93 22.94 -0.27
C GLN A 317 4.00 24.03 -0.08
N GLY A 318 5.29 23.64 -0.14
CA GLY A 318 6.40 24.56 0.12
C GLY A 318 6.68 25.53 -1.02
N GLY A 319 6.29 25.19 -2.26
CA GLY A 319 6.50 26.00 -3.45
C GLY A 319 7.92 25.95 -4.00
N ASP A 320 8.72 24.97 -3.60
CA ASP A 320 10.06 24.74 -4.16
C ASP A 320 9.93 24.39 -5.66
N SER A 321 10.95 24.79 -6.45
CA SER A 321 11.10 24.25 -7.80
C SER A 321 11.37 22.74 -7.76
N PHE A 322 11.07 22.02 -8.86
CA PHE A 322 11.39 20.59 -8.95
C PHE A 322 12.87 20.33 -8.71
N ASP A 323 13.75 21.15 -9.29
CA ASP A 323 15.20 21.00 -9.15
C ASP A 323 15.68 21.24 -7.71
N ASP A 324 15.08 22.19 -6.97
CA ASP A 324 15.44 22.44 -5.57
C ASP A 324 14.95 21.31 -4.67
N ALA A 325 13.72 20.79 -4.91
CA ALA A 325 13.16 19.69 -4.15
C ALA A 325 13.90 18.37 -4.43
N ILE A 326 14.28 18.10 -5.69
CA ILE A 326 15.09 16.94 -6.08
C ILE A 326 16.48 17.03 -5.45
N ARG A 327 17.14 18.17 -5.52
CA ARG A 327 18.45 18.38 -4.88
C ARG A 327 18.38 18.18 -3.36
N TRP A 328 17.31 18.60 -2.73
CA TRP A 328 17.09 18.30 -1.31
C TRP A 328 17.00 16.78 -1.08
N ALA A 329 16.25 16.05 -1.91
CA ALA A 329 16.11 14.60 -1.77
C ALA A 329 17.47 13.88 -2.01
N GLU A 330 18.28 14.32 -2.98
CA GLU A 330 19.63 13.80 -3.19
C GLU A 330 20.47 13.94 -1.92
N ASN A 331 20.49 15.12 -1.29
CA ASN A 331 21.26 15.35 -0.06
C ASN A 331 20.79 14.45 1.12
N GLU A 332 19.48 14.22 1.26
CA GLU A 332 18.95 13.31 2.28
C GLU A 332 19.39 11.86 2.00
N LEU A 333 19.30 11.43 0.74
CA LEU A 333 19.73 10.09 0.32
C LEU A 333 21.23 9.88 0.50
N GLU A 334 22.08 10.86 0.16
CA GLU A 334 23.51 10.83 0.48
C GLU A 334 23.77 10.67 1.98
N GLY A 335 23.00 11.37 2.80
CA GLY A 335 23.06 11.26 4.27
C GLY A 335 22.66 9.88 4.78
N ILE A 336 21.73 9.20 4.13
CA ILE A 336 21.31 7.81 4.44
C ILE A 336 22.44 6.84 4.06
N MET A 337 23.01 7.00 2.87
CA MET A 337 24.01 6.09 2.31
C MET A 337 25.41 6.23 2.92
N SER A 338 25.69 7.35 3.59
CA SER A 338 26.99 7.60 4.24
C SER A 338 27.10 7.01 5.66
N ARG A 339 26.04 6.39 6.15
CA ARG A 339 25.99 5.77 7.49
C ARG A 339 26.28 4.29 7.43
#